data_d54310e87d07a6ce9cd63ea5621829d0
#
_entry.id   d54310e87d07a6ce9cd63ea5621829d0
#
_cell.length_a   1.000
_cell.length_b   1.000
_cell.length_c   1.000
_cell.angle_alpha   90.00
_cell.angle_beta   90.00
_cell.angle_gamma   90.00
#
_symmetry.space_group_name_H-M   'P 1'
#
loop_
_entity.id
_entity.type
_entity.pdbx_description
1 polymer ?
#
loop_
_entity_poly.entity_id
_entity_poly.type
_entity_poly.pdbx_seq_one_letter_code
_entity_poly.pdbx_strand_id
1 'polypeptide(L)'
;MSVAIVDCGGANLRSVATSIERLQIPYVITDNSDEIIKAQYVILPGVGSAQNVMKHLESKNLNNVITQLKQPVLGICIGMQILFNYSAEGLSLIHI
;
A
#
# COMPACT_ATOMS: atom_id res chain seq x y z
N MET A 1 -2.58 -13.04 -11.33
CA MET A 1 -2.84 -11.92 -10.42
C MET A 1 -1.56 -11.55 -9.70
N SER A 2 -1.20 -10.30 -9.65
CA SER A 2 -0.01 -9.83 -8.96
C SER A 2 -0.36 -8.77 -7.93
N VAL A 3 0.31 -8.84 -6.78
CA VAL A 3 0.05 -7.94 -5.64
C VAL A 3 1.36 -7.26 -5.25
N ALA A 4 1.35 -5.95 -5.12
CA ALA A 4 2.44 -5.21 -4.51
C ALA A 4 2.03 -4.79 -3.10
N ILE A 5 2.83 -5.18 -2.13
CA ILE A 5 2.69 -4.72 -0.75
C ILE A 5 3.66 -3.57 -0.57
N VAL A 6 3.15 -2.38 -0.33
CA VAL A 6 4.01 -1.20 -0.22
C VAL A 6 4.78 -1.25 1.09
N ASP A 7 6.10 -1.14 0.99
CA ASP A 7 6.95 -1.03 2.17
C ASP A 7 6.95 0.40 2.66
N CYS A 8 6.11 0.67 3.67
CA CYS A 8 5.93 2.02 4.21
C CYS A 8 6.80 2.28 5.45
N GLY A 9 7.74 1.37 5.75
CA GLY A 9 8.56 1.51 6.95
C GLY A 9 7.79 1.20 8.22
N GLY A 10 8.39 0.46 9.14
CA GLY A 10 7.82 0.19 10.46
C GLY A 10 6.59 -0.68 10.51
N ALA A 11 6.01 -1.05 9.39
CA ALA A 11 4.83 -1.90 9.37
C ALA A 11 5.21 -3.36 9.56
N ASN A 12 4.31 -4.13 10.17
CA ASN A 12 4.49 -5.57 10.27
C ASN A 12 4.06 -6.22 8.96
N LEU A 13 4.98 -6.27 8.01
CA LEU A 13 4.69 -6.77 6.66
C LEU A 13 4.55 -8.28 6.63
N ARG A 14 5.12 -8.99 7.60
CA ARG A 14 5.11 -10.45 7.58
C ARG A 14 3.70 -11.04 7.70
N SER A 15 2.87 -10.45 8.56
CA SER A 15 1.51 -10.98 8.73
C SER A 15 0.68 -10.79 7.45
N VAL A 16 0.86 -9.67 6.77
CA VAL A 16 0.20 -9.42 5.50
C VAL A 16 0.70 -10.40 4.44
N ALA A 17 2.02 -10.55 4.33
CA ALA A 17 2.63 -11.47 3.37
C ALA A 17 2.18 -12.91 3.62
N THR A 18 2.12 -13.35 4.87
CA THR A 18 1.67 -14.69 5.21
C THR A 18 0.24 -14.93 4.75
N SER A 19 -0.63 -13.95 4.92
CA SER A 19 -2.02 -14.07 4.47
C SER A 19 -2.11 -14.21 2.95
N ILE A 20 -1.31 -13.45 2.22
CA ILE A 20 -1.28 -13.53 0.76
C ILE A 20 -0.70 -14.88 0.31
N GLU A 21 0.34 -15.36 0.99
CA GLU A 21 0.94 -16.66 0.67
C GLU A 21 -0.07 -17.80 0.84
N ARG A 22 -0.92 -17.73 1.86
CA ARG A 22 -1.96 -18.75 2.08
C ARG A 22 -2.96 -18.82 0.93
N LEU A 23 -3.15 -17.71 0.23
CA LEU A 23 -4.03 -17.65 -0.92
C LEU A 23 -3.33 -18.05 -2.20
N GLN A 24 -2.04 -18.37 -2.14
CA GLN A 24 -1.22 -18.76 -3.28
C GLN A 24 -1.18 -17.67 -4.37
N ILE A 25 -1.19 -16.43 -3.95
CA ILE A 25 -1.14 -15.27 -4.85
C ILE A 25 0.29 -14.74 -4.89
N PRO A 26 0.88 -14.56 -6.08
CA PRO A 26 2.19 -13.93 -6.19
C PRO A 26 2.18 -12.51 -5.66
N TYR A 27 3.21 -12.16 -4.89
CA TYR A 27 3.31 -10.81 -4.36
C TYR A 27 4.77 -10.35 -4.30
N VAL A 28 4.95 -9.05 -4.15
CA VAL A 28 6.26 -8.44 -3.90
C VAL A 28 6.08 -7.39 -2.81
N ILE A 29 7.05 -7.32 -1.90
CA ILE A 29 7.12 -6.24 -0.91
C ILE A 29 8.12 -5.23 -1.45
N THR A 30 7.67 -4.00 -1.68
CA THR A 30 8.50 -3.05 -2.42
C THR A 30 8.18 -1.60 -2.07
N ASP A 31 9.17 -0.74 -2.20
CA ASP A 31 8.99 0.70 -2.22
C ASP A 31 9.35 1.29 -3.60
N ASN A 32 9.52 0.45 -4.60
CA ASN A 32 9.84 0.86 -5.96
C ASN A 32 8.56 1.25 -6.70
N SER A 33 8.51 2.48 -7.19
CA SER A 33 7.31 3.00 -7.83
C SER A 33 6.91 2.20 -9.07
N ASP A 34 7.88 1.73 -9.86
CA ASP A 34 7.56 0.96 -11.07
C ASP A 34 6.89 -0.36 -10.74
N GLU A 35 7.37 -1.05 -9.70
CA GLU A 35 6.76 -2.30 -9.26
C GLU A 35 5.35 -2.09 -8.75
N ILE A 36 5.12 -0.98 -8.03
CA ILE A 36 3.81 -0.65 -7.51
C ILE A 36 2.84 -0.34 -8.66
N ILE A 37 3.28 0.46 -9.61
CA ILE A 37 2.44 0.85 -10.74
C ILE A 37 2.05 -0.36 -11.60
N LYS A 38 2.97 -1.31 -11.77
CA LYS A 38 2.75 -2.49 -12.62
C LYS A 38 1.88 -3.56 -11.97
N ALA A 39 1.75 -3.55 -10.64
CA ALA A 39 0.97 -4.58 -9.96
C ALA A 39 -0.51 -4.44 -10.30
N GLN A 40 -1.22 -5.55 -10.34
CA GLN A 40 -2.67 -5.54 -10.56
C GLN A 40 -3.42 -5.04 -9.35
N TYR A 41 -2.89 -5.30 -8.16
CA TYR A 41 -3.47 -4.87 -6.89
C TYR A 41 -2.37 -4.35 -5.99
N VAL A 42 -2.69 -3.34 -5.19
CA VAL A 42 -1.73 -2.74 -4.27
C VAL A 42 -2.28 -2.83 -2.86
N ILE A 43 -1.45 -3.25 -1.91
CA ILE A 43 -1.80 -3.26 -0.50
C ILE A 43 -0.95 -2.20 0.20
N LEU A 44 -1.61 -1.32 0.91
CA LEU A 44 -0.96 -0.29 1.72
C LEU A 44 -1.16 -0.66 3.20
N PRO A 45 -0.23 -1.40 3.80
CA PRO A 45 -0.30 -1.73 5.21
C PRO A 45 0.24 -0.58 6.05
N GLY A 46 -0.03 -0.61 7.35
CA GLY A 46 0.59 0.36 8.23
C GLY A 46 0.26 0.08 9.67
N VAL A 47 1.26 0.14 10.53
CA VAL A 47 1.10 0.10 11.98
C VAL A 47 1.88 1.26 12.59
N GLY A 48 1.45 1.69 13.76
CA GLY A 48 2.06 2.82 14.42
C GLY A 48 1.34 4.12 14.06
N SER A 49 2.07 5.20 13.89
CA SER A 49 1.45 6.50 13.63
C SER A 49 1.30 6.75 12.13
N ALA A 50 0.16 7.29 11.74
CA ALA A 50 -0.09 7.70 10.36
C ALA A 50 0.94 8.73 9.90
N GLN A 51 1.36 9.60 10.80
CA GLN A 51 2.33 10.64 10.49
C GLN A 51 3.68 10.07 10.08
N ASN A 52 4.16 9.04 10.78
CA ASN A 52 5.43 8.40 10.44
C ASN A 52 5.34 7.67 9.09
N VAL A 53 4.22 7.00 8.83
CA VAL A 53 4.00 6.32 7.55
C VAL A 53 3.96 7.35 6.42
N MET A 54 3.25 8.44 6.61
CA MET A 54 3.18 9.51 5.61
C MET A 54 4.54 10.09 5.30
N LYS A 55 5.36 10.33 6.34
CA LYS A 55 6.72 10.84 6.14
C LYS A 55 7.58 9.89 5.32
N HIS A 56 7.44 8.58 5.60
CA HIS A 56 8.20 7.58 4.85
C HIS A 56 7.78 7.57 3.37
N LEU A 57 6.47 7.60 3.12
CA LEU A 57 5.96 7.64 1.75
C LEU A 57 6.45 8.89 1.02
N GLU A 58 6.41 10.04 1.68
CA GLU A 58 6.87 11.29 1.08
C GLU A 58 8.36 11.26 0.77
N SER A 59 9.17 10.66 1.66
CA SER A 59 10.62 10.58 1.45
C SER A 59 10.99 9.77 0.23
N LYS A 60 10.13 8.83 -0.17
CA LYS A 60 10.31 8.00 -1.36
C LYS A 60 9.49 8.48 -2.55
N ASN A 61 8.80 9.60 -2.41
CA ASN A 61 7.86 10.14 -3.40
C ASN A 61 6.72 9.17 -3.72
N LEU A 62 6.42 8.24 -2.81
CA LEU A 62 5.36 7.26 -3.02
C LEU A 62 3.97 7.84 -2.82
N ASN A 63 3.84 8.92 -2.06
CA ASN A 63 2.57 9.61 -1.90
C ASN A 63 2.00 10.04 -3.25
N ASN A 64 2.81 10.58 -4.14
CA ASN A 64 2.36 10.97 -5.47
C ASN A 64 2.02 9.75 -6.33
N VAL A 65 2.80 8.68 -6.20
CA VAL A 65 2.55 7.44 -6.94
C VAL A 65 1.21 6.85 -6.52
N ILE A 66 0.97 6.73 -5.21
CA ILE A 66 -0.25 6.11 -4.68
C ILE A 66 -1.50 6.88 -5.12
N THR A 67 -1.45 8.21 -5.10
CA THR A 67 -2.61 9.02 -5.49
C THR A 67 -2.95 8.92 -6.97
N GLN A 68 -2.02 8.45 -7.79
CA GLN A 68 -2.21 8.32 -9.23
C GLN A 68 -2.50 6.90 -9.69
N LEU A 69 -2.55 5.93 -8.77
CA LEU A 69 -2.84 4.55 -9.11
C LEU A 69 -4.27 4.40 -9.62
N LYS A 70 -4.43 3.60 -10.66
CA LYS A 70 -5.74 3.33 -11.25
C LYS A 70 -6.28 1.96 -10.87
N GLN A 71 -5.42 1.04 -10.44
CA GLN A 71 -5.82 -0.27 -9.97
C GLN A 71 -6.32 -0.19 -8.53
N PRO A 72 -7.04 -1.22 -8.05
CA PRO A 72 -7.54 -1.23 -6.69
C PRO A 72 -6.41 -1.19 -5.66
N VAL A 73 -6.61 -0.39 -4.62
CA VAL A 73 -5.67 -0.25 -3.50
C VAL A 73 -6.41 -0.62 -2.23
N LEU A 74 -5.84 -1.58 -1.49
CA LEU A 74 -6.38 -2.03 -0.21
C LEU A 74 -5.57 -1.42 0.93
N GLY A 75 -6.21 -0.61 1.76
CA GLY A 75 -5.59 -0.07 2.96
C GLY A 75 -5.92 -0.92 4.17
N ILE A 76 -4.91 -1.23 4.99
CA ILE A 76 -5.06 -2.03 6.21
C ILE A 76 -4.55 -1.20 7.39
N CYS A 77 -5.33 -1.11 8.45
CA CYS A 77 -4.98 -0.36 9.67
C CYS A 77 -4.65 1.10 9.33
N ILE A 78 -3.45 1.57 9.64
CA ILE A 78 -3.03 2.95 9.34
C ILE A 78 -3.04 3.20 7.83
N GLY A 79 -2.79 2.18 7.01
CA GLY A 79 -2.89 2.31 5.57
C GLY A 79 -4.29 2.71 5.13
N MET A 80 -5.33 2.18 5.77
CA MET A 80 -6.71 2.56 5.47
C MET A 80 -6.96 4.04 5.79
N GLN A 81 -6.46 4.53 6.93
CA GLN A 81 -6.60 5.94 7.28
C GLN A 81 -5.90 6.85 6.28
N ILE A 82 -4.72 6.46 5.83
CA ILE A 82 -3.98 7.23 4.83
C ILE A 82 -4.74 7.30 3.51
N LEU A 83 -5.35 6.20 3.09
CA LEU A 83 -6.15 6.18 1.87
C LEU A 83 -7.38 7.08 1.97
N PHE A 84 -8.00 7.20 3.14
CA PHE A 84 -9.08 8.15 3.34
C PHE A 84 -8.62 9.58 3.07
N ASN A 85 -7.40 9.93 3.49
CA ASN A 85 -6.86 11.25 3.21
C ASN A 85 -6.61 11.47 1.73
N TYR A 86 -6.31 10.40 0.98
CA TYR A 86 -6.07 10.47 -0.45
C TYR A 86 -7.33 10.31 -1.30
N SER A 87 -8.44 9.86 -0.72
CA SER A 87 -9.66 9.53 -1.48
C SER A 87 -10.22 10.73 -2.22
N ALA A 88 -10.05 11.93 -1.72
CA ALA A 88 -10.48 13.15 -2.37
C ALA A 88 -9.78 13.36 -3.73
N GLU A 89 -8.69 12.65 -4.00
CA GLU A 89 -7.93 12.74 -5.23
C GLU A 89 -8.33 11.67 -6.26
N GLY A 90 -9.40 10.95 -6.01
CA GLY A 90 -9.97 10.03 -6.98
C GLY A 90 -9.40 8.62 -6.99
N LEU A 91 -8.80 8.17 -5.89
CA LEU A 91 -8.31 6.80 -5.79
C LEU A 91 -9.44 5.79 -5.83
N SER A 92 -9.19 4.64 -6.47
CA SER A 92 -10.05 3.46 -6.34
C SER A 92 -9.68 2.74 -5.06
N LEU A 93 -10.57 2.74 -4.08
CA LEU A 93 -10.29 2.21 -2.76
C LEU A 93 -11.07 0.94 -2.47
N ILE A 94 -10.44 0.03 -1.72
CA ILE A 94 -11.08 -1.07 -1.03
C ILE A 94 -10.66 -0.97 0.42
N HIS A 95 -11.62 -0.92 1.34
CA HIS A 95 -11.35 -0.75 2.77
C HIS A 95 -11.69 -2.01 3.54
N ILE A 96 -10.88 -2.28 4.55
CA ILE A 96 -11.14 -3.31 5.54
C ILE A 96 -11.05 -2.72 6.92
#